data_5ded9ee97d5c4165a61c5ac4ad9acea4
#
_entry.id   5ded9ee97d5c4165a61c5ac4ad9acea4
#
_cell.length_a   1.000
_cell.length_b   1.000
_cell.length_c   1.000
_cell.angle_alpha   90.00
_cell.angle_beta   90.00
_cell.angle_gamma   90.00
#
_symmetry.space_group_name_H-M   'P 1'
#
loop_
_entity.id
_entity.type
_entity.pdbx_description
1 polymer ?
#
loop_
_entity_poly.entity_id
_entity_poly.type
_entity_poly.pdbx_seq_one_letter_code
_entity_poly.pdbx_strand_id
1 'polypeptide(L)'
;MDTLIKEKKENNEPERMCICCRKKGKKTDFFRITEQDGKYVYDKEMKVQARGFYVCRTNECIERLSKHKKYNVEIEQLVRMLEEVKKQKKNIIDILKPMKNSEYFVFGVEETINGIKREKVKLVIIPKDIRAKYIEEFKKLTEKFNFKIVFVEKKIELIELFSRDVNVVGIFDKKVIKGILSKVEVMNGWKCMS
;
A
#
# COMPACT_ATOMS: atom_id res chain seq x y z
N MET A 1 6.66 -12.21 -49.98
CA MET A 1 6.73 -12.64 -48.55
C MET A 1 7.19 -11.44 -47.77
N ASP A 2 6.23 -10.58 -47.38
CA ASP A 2 6.52 -9.35 -46.64
C ASP A 2 6.25 -9.54 -45.18
N THR A 3 7.31 -9.59 -44.42
CA THR A 3 7.26 -9.71 -42.97
C THR A 3 7.05 -8.32 -42.37
N LEU A 4 5.78 -8.01 -42.04
CA LEU A 4 5.40 -6.79 -41.32
C LEU A 4 5.95 -6.83 -39.90
N ILE A 5 7.06 -6.17 -39.65
CA ILE A 5 7.57 -5.85 -38.34
C ILE A 5 6.66 -4.78 -37.74
N LYS A 6 5.77 -5.18 -36.83
CA LYS A 6 5.00 -4.24 -35.98
C LYS A 6 5.96 -3.64 -34.96
N GLU A 7 6.47 -2.45 -35.26
CA GLU A 7 7.15 -1.62 -34.28
C GLU A 7 6.18 -1.28 -33.13
N LYS A 8 6.48 -1.77 -31.93
CA LYS A 8 5.85 -1.32 -30.69
C LYS A 8 6.24 0.14 -30.50
N LYS A 9 5.32 1.07 -30.71
CA LYS A 9 5.47 2.44 -30.24
C LYS A 9 5.59 2.40 -28.72
N GLU A 10 6.79 2.46 -28.20
CA GLU A 10 7.04 2.76 -26.80
C GLU A 10 6.49 4.18 -26.56
N ASN A 11 5.44 4.26 -25.73
CA ASN A 11 4.92 5.52 -25.23
C ASN A 11 6.00 6.18 -24.36
N ASN A 12 6.78 7.04 -24.96
CA ASN A 12 7.87 7.79 -24.32
C ASN A 12 7.29 8.94 -23.49
N GLU A 13 6.47 8.62 -22.47
CA GLU A 13 6.04 9.63 -21.49
C GLU A 13 7.24 10.06 -20.67
N PRO A 14 7.54 11.38 -20.59
CA PRO A 14 8.70 11.86 -19.89
C PRO A 14 8.63 11.50 -18.40
N GLU A 15 9.65 10.79 -17.91
CA GLU A 15 9.78 10.43 -16.51
C GLU A 15 9.87 11.66 -15.59
N ARG A 16 9.35 11.51 -14.41
CA ARG A 16 9.46 12.48 -13.32
C ARG A 16 10.26 11.89 -12.17
N MET A 17 10.82 12.76 -11.33
CA MET A 17 11.65 12.35 -10.20
C MET A 17 11.15 13.01 -8.91
N CYS A 18 11.03 12.21 -7.86
CA CYS A 18 10.71 12.70 -6.53
C CYS A 18 11.88 13.51 -5.95
N ILE A 19 11.60 14.72 -5.46
CA ILE A 19 12.65 15.55 -4.84
C ILE A 19 13.13 15.00 -3.50
N CYS A 20 12.31 14.21 -2.80
CA CYS A 20 12.62 13.69 -1.47
C CYS A 20 13.44 12.39 -1.51
N CYS A 21 13.09 11.43 -2.38
CA CYS A 21 13.73 10.09 -2.42
C CYS A 21 14.42 9.77 -3.74
N ARG A 22 14.36 10.67 -4.72
CA ARG A 22 14.98 10.54 -6.06
C ARG A 22 14.42 9.40 -6.93
N LYS A 23 13.33 8.72 -6.49
CA LYS A 23 12.64 7.71 -7.30
C LYS A 23 12.13 8.34 -8.59
N LYS A 24 12.37 7.66 -9.73
CA LYS A 24 11.83 8.00 -11.04
C LYS A 24 10.55 7.22 -11.32
N GLY A 25 9.66 7.78 -12.14
CA GLY A 25 8.41 7.14 -12.53
C GLY A 25 7.54 8.04 -13.41
N LYS A 26 6.33 7.59 -13.70
CA LYS A 26 5.37 8.35 -14.50
C LYS A 26 4.83 9.55 -13.72
N LYS A 27 4.35 10.57 -14.43
CA LYS A 27 3.75 11.78 -13.85
C LYS A 27 2.64 11.45 -12.83
N THR A 28 1.85 10.42 -13.09
CA THR A 28 0.74 9.97 -12.25
C THR A 28 1.16 9.33 -10.93
N ASP A 29 2.41 8.86 -10.81
CA ASP A 29 2.95 8.21 -9.60
C ASP A 29 3.30 9.22 -8.50
N PHE A 30 3.20 10.51 -8.78
CA PHE A 30 3.63 11.58 -7.89
C PHE A 30 2.53 12.60 -7.63
N PHE A 31 2.65 13.28 -6.51
CA PHE A 31 2.04 14.59 -6.29
C PHE A 31 2.83 15.64 -7.05
N ARG A 32 2.15 16.54 -7.71
CA ARG A 32 2.76 17.74 -8.29
C ARG A 32 2.53 18.93 -7.38
N ILE A 33 3.57 19.68 -7.11
CA ILE A 33 3.52 20.92 -6.33
C ILE A 33 4.05 22.03 -7.21
N THR A 34 3.32 23.13 -7.30
CA THR A 34 3.66 24.29 -8.12
C THR A 34 3.79 25.52 -7.23
N GLU A 35 4.59 26.47 -7.69
CA GLU A 35 4.69 27.77 -7.04
C GLU A 35 3.65 28.71 -7.66
N GLN A 36 2.83 29.34 -6.79
CA GLN A 36 1.81 30.32 -7.13
C GLN A 36 1.91 31.45 -6.11
N ASP A 37 2.11 32.67 -6.56
CA ASP A 37 2.19 33.88 -5.73
C ASP A 37 3.18 33.73 -4.54
N GLY A 38 4.33 33.10 -4.81
CA GLY A 38 5.35 32.85 -3.81
C GLY A 38 5.06 31.71 -2.81
N LYS A 39 3.96 30.98 -3.01
CA LYS A 39 3.58 29.85 -2.16
C LYS A 39 3.60 28.55 -2.94
N TYR A 40 3.94 27.45 -2.25
CA TYR A 40 3.90 26.10 -2.82
C TYR A 40 2.54 25.45 -2.61
N VAL A 41 1.81 25.21 -3.72
CA VAL A 41 0.44 24.69 -3.72
C VAL A 41 0.41 23.31 -4.38
N TYR A 42 -0.34 22.38 -3.80
CA TYR A 42 -0.60 21.08 -4.38
C TYR A 42 -1.51 21.18 -5.62
N ASP A 43 -0.94 20.91 -6.80
CA ASP A 43 -1.64 20.87 -8.08
C ASP A 43 -2.24 19.47 -8.32
N LYS A 44 -3.42 19.24 -7.73
CA LYS A 44 -4.10 17.94 -7.76
C LYS A 44 -4.43 17.48 -9.19
N GLU A 45 -4.88 18.36 -10.03
CA GLU A 45 -5.30 18.07 -11.41
C GLU A 45 -4.14 18.11 -12.41
N MET A 46 -2.95 18.53 -11.96
CA MET A 46 -1.76 18.69 -12.78
C MET A 46 -1.93 19.60 -14.00
N LYS A 47 -2.79 20.61 -13.87
CA LYS A 47 -3.16 21.54 -14.95
C LYS A 47 -2.49 22.90 -14.86
N VAL A 48 -1.94 23.26 -13.72
CA VAL A 48 -1.33 24.58 -13.50
C VAL A 48 -0.13 24.79 -14.42
N GLN A 49 -0.15 25.86 -15.19
CA GLN A 49 0.95 26.23 -16.09
C GLN A 49 2.02 27.04 -15.33
N ALA A 50 2.70 26.40 -14.40
CA ALA A 50 3.78 26.97 -13.63
C ALA A 50 4.91 25.94 -13.45
N ARG A 51 6.08 26.41 -13.06
CA ARG A 51 7.16 25.50 -12.64
C ARG A 51 6.72 24.72 -11.41
N GLY A 52 7.06 23.45 -11.37
CA GLY A 52 6.69 22.59 -10.25
C GLY A 52 7.67 21.47 -10.04
N PHE A 53 7.53 20.79 -8.91
CA PHE A 53 8.30 19.62 -8.55
C PHE A 53 7.38 18.47 -8.18
N TYR A 54 7.96 17.28 -8.04
CA TYR A 54 7.22 16.04 -7.83
C TYR A 54 7.65 15.36 -6.55
N VAL A 55 6.67 14.77 -5.82
CA VAL A 55 6.87 14.04 -4.57
C VAL A 55 6.08 12.74 -4.62
N CYS A 56 6.68 11.62 -4.21
CA CYS A 56 5.97 10.33 -4.16
C CYS A 56 4.66 10.42 -3.37
N ARG A 57 3.67 9.63 -3.80
CA ARG A 57 2.38 9.49 -3.08
C ARG A 57 2.53 8.54 -1.88
N THR A 58 3.48 8.86 -0.99
CA THR A 58 3.77 8.08 0.23
C THR A 58 3.94 8.99 1.44
N ASN A 59 3.57 8.47 2.62
CA ASN A 59 3.68 9.23 3.87
C ASN A 59 5.10 9.68 4.15
N GLU A 60 6.10 8.80 3.91
CA GLU A 60 7.51 9.07 4.15
C GLU A 60 8.03 10.25 3.32
N CYS A 61 7.60 10.33 2.05
CA CYS A 61 8.02 11.44 1.19
C CYS A 61 7.31 12.76 1.55
N ILE A 62 6.06 12.71 1.99
CA ILE A 62 5.33 13.90 2.48
C ILE A 62 5.97 14.39 3.78
N GLU A 63 6.35 13.50 4.70
CA GLU A 63 7.05 13.85 5.93
C GLU A 63 8.44 14.46 5.64
N ARG A 64 9.20 13.91 4.68
CA ARG A 64 10.46 14.53 4.24
C ARG A 64 10.24 15.90 3.60
N LEU A 65 9.14 16.08 2.87
CA LEU A 65 8.78 17.37 2.29
C LEU A 65 8.47 18.41 3.38
N SER A 66 7.77 18.05 4.45
CA SER A 66 7.46 18.97 5.57
C SER A 66 8.71 19.51 6.28
N LYS A 67 9.81 18.78 6.20
CA LYS A 67 11.12 19.14 6.78
C LYS A 67 12.10 19.71 5.74
N HIS A 68 11.63 19.97 4.50
CA HIS A 68 12.51 20.34 3.40
C HIS A 68 12.91 21.81 3.47
N LYS A 69 14.22 22.09 3.62
CA LYS A 69 14.75 23.46 3.84
C LYS A 69 14.43 24.45 2.71
N LYS A 70 14.40 23.98 1.46
CA LYS A 70 14.20 24.83 0.27
C LYS A 70 12.74 25.06 -0.08
N TYR A 71 11.86 24.06 0.14
CA TYR A 71 10.46 24.10 -0.25
C TYR A 71 9.58 24.10 0.98
N ASN A 72 9.17 25.29 1.40
CA ASN A 72 8.28 25.46 2.54
C ASN A 72 6.82 25.29 2.06
N VAL A 73 6.31 24.06 2.15
CA VAL A 73 4.93 23.75 1.80
C VAL A 73 4.05 23.91 3.02
N GLU A 74 2.98 24.68 2.91
CA GLU A 74 2.06 24.93 4.02
C GLU A 74 1.42 23.63 4.54
N ILE A 75 1.19 23.55 5.85
CA ILE A 75 0.65 22.37 6.54
C ILE A 75 -0.66 21.89 5.91
N GLU A 76 -1.53 22.82 5.52
CA GLU A 76 -2.79 22.50 4.86
C GLU A 76 -2.60 21.69 3.58
N GLN A 77 -1.64 22.05 2.75
CA GLN A 77 -1.32 21.32 1.52
C GLN A 77 -0.78 19.91 1.82
N LEU A 78 0.05 19.77 2.84
CA LEU A 78 0.57 18.48 3.29
C LEU A 78 -0.54 17.57 3.81
N VAL A 79 -1.49 18.12 4.58
CA VAL A 79 -2.67 17.39 5.07
C VAL A 79 -3.52 16.89 3.90
N ARG A 80 -3.81 17.74 2.91
CA ARG A 80 -4.54 17.34 1.69
C ARG A 80 -3.85 16.18 0.95
N MET A 81 -2.52 16.23 0.82
CA MET A 81 -1.74 15.15 0.21
C MET A 81 -1.82 13.86 1.02
N LEU A 82 -1.72 13.92 2.36
CA LEU A 82 -1.88 12.77 3.25
C LEU A 82 -3.26 12.14 3.16
N GLU A 83 -4.32 12.96 3.09
CA GLU A 83 -5.69 12.47 2.91
C GLU A 83 -5.86 11.73 1.57
N GLU A 84 -5.23 12.22 0.51
CA GLU A 84 -5.26 11.52 -0.77
C GLU A 84 -4.51 10.18 -0.74
N VAL A 85 -3.38 10.11 -0.05
CA VAL A 85 -2.69 8.83 0.16
C VAL A 85 -3.61 7.85 0.90
N LYS A 86 -4.31 8.31 1.94
CA LYS A 86 -5.28 7.48 2.69
C LYS A 86 -6.44 7.04 1.80
N LYS A 87 -7.00 7.93 0.97
CA LYS A 87 -8.10 7.61 0.04
C LYS A 87 -7.69 6.63 -1.07
N GLN A 88 -6.43 6.66 -1.50
CA GLN A 88 -5.91 5.73 -2.52
C GLN A 88 -5.67 4.31 -1.98
N LYS A 89 -5.46 4.17 -0.67
CA LYS A 89 -5.37 2.85 -0.02
C LYS A 89 -6.77 2.26 0.05
N LYS A 90 -7.06 1.31 -0.82
CA LYS A 90 -8.29 0.53 -0.70
C LYS A 90 -8.26 -0.23 0.62
N ASN A 91 -9.38 -0.18 1.35
CA ASN A 91 -9.54 -1.06 2.51
C ASN A 91 -9.41 -2.51 2.02
N ILE A 92 -8.61 -3.30 2.72
CA ILE A 92 -8.43 -4.71 2.37
C ILE A 92 -9.77 -5.46 2.36
N ILE A 93 -10.71 -5.08 3.21
CA ILE A 93 -12.06 -5.64 3.27
C ILE A 93 -12.78 -5.49 1.92
N ASP A 94 -12.71 -4.31 1.28
CA ASP A 94 -13.32 -4.07 -0.02
C ASP A 94 -12.68 -4.91 -1.15
N ILE A 95 -11.37 -5.21 -1.00
CA ILE A 95 -10.65 -6.05 -1.96
C ILE A 95 -11.06 -7.52 -1.80
N LEU A 96 -11.27 -7.97 -0.58
CA LEU A 96 -11.63 -9.37 -0.27
C LEU A 96 -13.09 -9.69 -0.52
N LYS A 97 -13.99 -8.68 -0.44
CA LYS A 97 -15.43 -8.85 -0.55
C LYS A 97 -15.89 -9.65 -1.78
N PRO A 98 -15.37 -9.44 -2.99
CA PRO A 98 -15.76 -10.22 -4.17
C PRO A 98 -15.34 -11.68 -4.11
N MET A 99 -14.33 -12.02 -3.31
CA MET A 99 -13.74 -13.36 -3.24
C MET A 99 -13.98 -14.09 -1.92
N LYS A 100 -14.85 -13.56 -1.05
CA LYS A 100 -15.07 -14.08 0.31
C LYS A 100 -15.49 -15.57 0.39
N ASN A 101 -16.12 -16.08 -0.66
CA ASN A 101 -16.60 -17.45 -0.75
C ASN A 101 -15.62 -18.38 -1.51
N SER A 102 -14.42 -17.90 -1.88
CA SER A 102 -13.44 -18.72 -2.59
C SER A 102 -12.62 -19.60 -1.64
N GLU A 103 -11.99 -20.63 -2.20
CA GLU A 103 -11.14 -21.56 -1.46
C GLU A 103 -9.74 -21.02 -1.13
N TYR A 104 -9.47 -19.74 -1.40
CA TYR A 104 -8.14 -19.14 -1.25
C TYR A 104 -7.75 -18.84 0.21
N PHE A 105 -8.66 -19.06 1.14
CA PHE A 105 -8.54 -18.64 2.54
C PHE A 105 -8.40 -19.81 3.50
N VAL A 106 -7.57 -19.60 4.51
CA VAL A 106 -7.46 -20.43 5.71
C VAL A 106 -7.89 -19.57 6.90
N PHE A 107 -8.76 -20.09 7.73
CA PHE A 107 -9.37 -19.34 8.84
C PHE A 107 -8.89 -19.85 10.19
N GLY A 108 -8.65 -18.92 11.11
CA GLY A 108 -8.20 -19.23 12.47
C GLY A 108 -6.69 -19.18 12.65
N VAL A 109 -6.27 -19.03 13.92
CA VAL A 109 -4.87 -18.84 14.28
C VAL A 109 -4.06 -20.12 13.98
N GLU A 110 -4.51 -21.26 14.51
CA GLU A 110 -3.79 -22.52 14.42
C GLU A 110 -3.62 -23.00 12.96
N GLU A 111 -4.73 -22.97 12.19
CA GLU A 111 -4.71 -23.38 10.79
C GLU A 111 -3.82 -22.47 9.94
N THR A 112 -3.84 -21.16 10.22
CA THR A 112 -2.97 -20.20 9.53
C THR A 112 -1.50 -20.45 9.85
N ILE A 113 -1.16 -20.72 11.11
CA ILE A 113 0.20 -21.06 11.54
C ILE A 113 0.67 -22.36 10.88
N ASN A 114 -0.18 -23.39 10.85
CA ASN A 114 0.11 -24.64 10.16
C ASN A 114 0.34 -24.45 8.67
N GLY A 115 -0.47 -23.58 8.04
CA GLY A 115 -0.32 -23.19 6.64
C GLY A 115 1.00 -22.44 6.36
N ILE A 116 1.44 -21.59 7.29
CA ILE A 116 2.74 -20.88 7.21
C ILE A 116 3.90 -21.87 7.32
N LYS A 117 3.87 -22.76 8.33
CA LYS A 117 4.90 -23.79 8.54
C LYS A 117 5.06 -24.74 7.35
N ARG A 118 3.96 -25.02 6.63
CA ARG A 118 3.95 -25.80 5.38
C ARG A 118 4.27 -24.94 4.14
N GLU A 119 4.64 -23.69 4.33
CA GLU A 119 4.94 -22.69 3.29
C GLU A 119 3.81 -22.45 2.25
N LYS A 120 2.59 -22.87 2.55
CA LYS A 120 1.41 -22.65 1.72
C LYS A 120 0.88 -21.23 1.86
N VAL A 121 0.69 -20.75 3.10
CA VAL A 121 0.19 -19.40 3.38
C VAL A 121 1.32 -18.39 3.20
N LYS A 122 1.10 -17.39 2.36
CA LYS A 122 2.08 -16.33 2.03
C LYS A 122 1.60 -14.91 2.37
N LEU A 123 0.33 -14.76 2.74
CA LEU A 123 -0.22 -13.50 3.24
C LEU A 123 -1.17 -13.80 4.41
N VAL A 124 -1.03 -13.05 5.49
CA VAL A 124 -1.87 -13.17 6.68
C VAL A 124 -2.53 -11.83 6.97
N ILE A 125 -3.82 -11.87 7.29
CA ILE A 125 -4.61 -10.71 7.70
C ILE A 125 -4.90 -10.85 9.17
N ILE A 126 -4.50 -9.85 9.95
CA ILE A 126 -4.59 -9.84 11.42
C ILE A 126 -5.32 -8.56 11.87
N PRO A 127 -6.36 -8.65 12.70
CA PRO A 127 -6.95 -7.50 13.36
C PRO A 127 -5.99 -6.90 14.40
N LYS A 128 -5.96 -5.58 14.51
CA LYS A 128 -5.13 -4.89 15.52
C LYS A 128 -5.61 -5.13 16.96
N ASP A 129 -6.90 -5.42 17.12
CA ASP A 129 -7.55 -5.69 18.42
C ASP A 129 -7.51 -7.17 18.83
N ILE A 130 -6.74 -8.00 18.13
CA ILE A 130 -6.50 -9.38 18.56
C ILE A 130 -5.60 -9.43 19.79
N ARG A 131 -5.68 -10.52 20.58
CA ARG A 131 -4.83 -10.72 21.77
C ARG A 131 -3.34 -10.61 21.41
N ALA A 132 -2.60 -9.81 22.17
CA ALA A 132 -1.18 -9.52 21.93
C ALA A 132 -0.30 -10.76 21.73
N LYS A 133 -0.59 -11.86 22.46
CA LYS A 133 0.14 -13.13 22.31
C LYS A 133 0.16 -13.66 20.87
N TYR A 134 -0.93 -13.51 20.12
CA TYR A 134 -0.99 -13.97 18.73
C TYR A 134 -0.17 -13.07 17.80
N ILE A 135 -0.19 -11.76 18.05
CA ILE A 135 0.63 -10.81 17.29
C ILE A 135 2.12 -11.16 17.44
N GLU A 136 2.56 -11.45 18.69
CA GLU A 136 3.93 -11.85 18.98
C GLU A 136 4.30 -13.20 18.32
N GLU A 137 3.36 -14.14 18.32
CA GLU A 137 3.56 -15.44 17.68
C GLU A 137 3.76 -15.29 16.16
N PHE A 138 2.90 -14.53 15.49
CA PHE A 138 3.07 -14.23 14.07
C PHE A 138 4.37 -13.45 13.80
N LYS A 139 4.77 -12.55 14.69
CA LYS A 139 6.05 -11.84 14.61
C LYS A 139 7.23 -12.79 14.60
N LYS A 140 7.30 -13.71 15.54
CA LYS A 140 8.34 -14.75 15.59
C LYS A 140 8.36 -15.63 14.33
N LEU A 141 7.19 -15.90 13.75
CA LEU A 141 7.10 -16.67 12.52
C LEU A 141 7.63 -15.91 11.30
N THR A 142 7.53 -14.56 11.24
CA THR A 142 8.10 -13.79 10.13
C THR A 142 9.63 -13.84 10.08
N GLU A 143 10.29 -14.14 11.19
CA GLU A 143 11.75 -14.32 11.24
C GLU A 143 12.20 -15.64 10.61
N LYS A 144 11.32 -16.65 10.59
CA LYS A 144 11.63 -18.00 10.12
C LYS A 144 11.03 -18.33 8.75
N PHE A 145 9.90 -17.73 8.41
CA PHE A 145 9.14 -18.04 7.20
C PHE A 145 8.87 -16.80 6.38
N ASN A 146 8.92 -16.93 5.05
CA ASN A 146 8.66 -15.82 4.13
C ASN A 146 7.16 -15.67 3.85
N PHE A 147 6.49 -14.86 4.65
CA PHE A 147 5.10 -14.41 4.41
C PHE A 147 4.93 -12.95 4.78
N LYS A 148 3.82 -12.35 4.37
CA LYS A 148 3.52 -10.95 4.64
C LYS A 148 2.32 -10.82 5.55
N ILE A 149 2.26 -9.72 6.33
CA ILE A 149 1.15 -9.41 7.22
C ILE A 149 0.48 -8.11 6.77
N VAL A 150 -0.83 -8.12 6.75
CA VAL A 150 -1.68 -6.93 6.58
C VAL A 150 -2.60 -6.83 7.78
N PHE A 151 -2.70 -5.63 8.35
CA PHE A 151 -3.58 -5.38 9.48
C PHE A 151 -4.91 -4.79 9.03
N VAL A 152 -6.00 -5.24 9.66
CA VAL A 152 -7.31 -4.57 9.68
C VAL A 152 -7.49 -3.90 11.04
N GLU A 153 -8.34 -2.88 11.11
CA GLU A 153 -8.47 -2.11 12.34
C GLU A 153 -9.13 -2.94 13.45
N LYS A 154 -10.21 -3.66 13.13
CA LYS A 154 -10.99 -4.42 14.12
C LYS A 154 -11.34 -5.82 13.62
N LYS A 155 -11.40 -6.76 14.57
CA LYS A 155 -11.84 -8.14 14.32
C LYS A 155 -13.24 -8.21 13.69
N ILE A 156 -14.15 -7.32 14.10
CA ILE A 156 -15.52 -7.30 13.59
C ILE A 156 -15.58 -7.15 12.06
N GLU A 157 -14.64 -6.46 11.44
CA GLU A 157 -14.57 -6.30 9.98
C GLU A 157 -14.40 -7.64 9.26
N LEU A 158 -13.61 -8.56 9.83
CA LEU A 158 -13.44 -9.91 9.29
C LEU A 158 -14.67 -10.79 9.53
N ILE A 159 -15.30 -10.66 10.70
CA ILE A 159 -16.51 -11.39 11.04
C ILE A 159 -17.64 -11.02 10.07
N GLU A 160 -17.87 -9.74 9.84
CA GLU A 160 -18.89 -9.24 8.91
C GLU A 160 -18.59 -9.67 7.47
N LEU A 161 -17.32 -9.62 7.06
CA LEU A 161 -16.93 -10.02 5.72
C LEU A 161 -17.19 -11.49 5.43
N PHE A 162 -16.76 -12.37 6.34
CA PHE A 162 -16.81 -13.82 6.13
C PHE A 162 -18.02 -14.49 6.78
N SER A 163 -18.85 -13.74 7.51
CA SER A 163 -20.06 -14.23 8.22
C SER A 163 -19.75 -15.41 9.16
N ARG A 164 -18.58 -15.36 9.82
CA ARG A 164 -18.11 -16.36 10.78
C ARG A 164 -17.16 -15.75 11.82
N ASP A 165 -17.06 -16.34 12.99
CA ASP A 165 -16.09 -15.90 14.02
C ASP A 165 -14.65 -16.21 13.56
N VAL A 166 -13.93 -15.17 13.14
CA VAL A 166 -12.59 -15.28 12.57
C VAL A 166 -11.65 -14.35 13.30
N ASN A 167 -10.55 -14.88 13.82
CA ASN A 167 -9.50 -14.10 14.47
C ASN A 167 -8.37 -13.73 13.50
N VAL A 168 -8.06 -14.60 12.53
CA VAL A 168 -6.96 -14.44 11.57
C VAL A 168 -7.35 -15.13 10.29
N VAL A 169 -6.93 -14.57 9.15
CA VAL A 169 -7.15 -15.14 7.81
C VAL A 169 -5.82 -15.30 7.12
N GLY A 170 -5.49 -16.53 6.72
CA GLY A 170 -4.37 -16.84 5.84
C GLY A 170 -4.79 -16.89 4.37
N ILE A 171 -3.94 -16.45 3.46
CA ILE A 171 -4.18 -16.50 2.01
C ILE A 171 -3.02 -17.24 1.35
N PHE A 172 -3.33 -18.19 0.48
CA PHE A 172 -2.33 -19.01 -0.21
C PHE A 172 -2.30 -18.84 -1.73
N ASP A 173 -3.33 -18.28 -2.36
CA ASP A 173 -3.32 -18.06 -3.81
C ASP A 173 -2.41 -16.90 -4.22
N LYS A 174 -1.43 -17.20 -5.09
CA LYS A 174 -0.40 -16.23 -5.52
C LYS A 174 -0.98 -15.04 -6.30
N LYS A 175 -2.02 -15.25 -7.11
CA LYS A 175 -2.63 -14.18 -7.92
C LYS A 175 -3.41 -13.22 -7.04
N VAL A 176 -4.18 -13.77 -6.09
CA VAL A 176 -4.91 -13.01 -5.07
C VAL A 176 -3.94 -12.18 -4.22
N ILE A 177 -2.88 -12.80 -3.71
CA ILE A 177 -1.85 -12.12 -2.92
C ILE A 177 -1.24 -10.96 -3.71
N LYS A 178 -0.82 -11.17 -4.97
CA LYS A 178 -0.26 -10.11 -5.81
C LYS A 178 -1.25 -8.97 -6.02
N GLY A 179 -2.53 -9.27 -6.23
CA GLY A 179 -3.60 -8.29 -6.39
C GLY A 179 -3.84 -7.45 -5.12
N ILE A 180 -3.77 -8.08 -3.94
CA ILE A 180 -3.90 -7.40 -2.65
C ILE A 180 -2.69 -6.51 -2.40
N LEU A 181 -1.48 -7.05 -2.53
CA LEU A 181 -0.22 -6.35 -2.25
C LEU A 181 0.01 -5.13 -3.14
N SER A 182 -0.58 -5.09 -4.34
CA SER A 182 -0.53 -3.91 -5.22
C SER A 182 -1.43 -2.76 -4.77
N LYS A 183 -2.39 -2.99 -3.88
CA LYS A 183 -3.45 -2.05 -3.49
C LYS A 183 -3.47 -1.69 -2.02
N VAL A 184 -2.79 -2.48 -1.18
CA VAL A 184 -2.77 -2.33 0.28
C VAL A 184 -1.35 -2.11 0.75
N GLU A 185 -1.20 -1.30 1.80
CA GLU A 185 0.10 -1.14 2.47
C GLU A 185 0.46 -2.43 3.21
N VAL A 186 1.62 -2.97 2.86
CA VAL A 186 2.16 -4.16 3.51
C VAL A 186 3.19 -3.70 4.54
N MET A 187 3.08 -4.13 5.76
CA MET A 187 4.15 -3.96 6.73
C MET A 187 5.32 -4.88 6.37
N ASN A 188 6.30 -4.32 5.70
CA ASN A 188 7.61 -4.96 5.51
C ASN A 188 8.43 -4.72 6.77
N GLY A 189 8.38 -5.65 7.70
CA GLY A 189 9.16 -5.60 8.95
C GLY A 189 8.51 -4.74 10.05
N TRP A 190 8.64 -5.22 11.26
CA TRP A 190 8.11 -4.63 12.51
C TRP A 190 8.91 -3.39 12.95
N LYS A 191 9.23 -2.45 12.06
CA LYS A 191 9.79 -1.17 12.46
C LYS A 191 8.65 -0.21 12.77
N CYS A 192 8.59 0.19 14.04
CA CYS A 192 7.78 1.24 14.66
C CYS A 192 6.33 0.90 15.02
N MET A 193 6.18 0.22 16.16
CA MET A 193 5.21 0.61 17.18
C MET A 193 6.00 0.71 18.50
N SER A 194 6.62 1.88 18.72
CA SER A 194 7.08 2.38 20.00
C SER A 194 6.51 3.78 20.17
#